data_44d74536e74c8fde36163e89a29ea86a
#
_entry.id   44d74536e74c8fde36163e89a29ea86a
#
_cell.length_a   1.000
_cell.length_b   1.000
_cell.length_c   1.000
_cell.angle_alpha   90.00
_cell.angle_beta   90.00
_cell.angle_gamma   90.00
#
_symmetry.space_group_name_H-M   'P 1'
#
loop_
_entity.id
_entity.type
_entity.pdbx_description
1 polymer ?
#
loop_
_entity_poly.entity_id
_entity_poly.type
_entity_poly.pdbx_seq_one_letter_code
_entity_poly.pdbx_strand_id
1 'polypeptide(L)'
;MNMTKQSETSVLVVGAGASGTMLSLQLSRYDTRFRTIDRLPAPSLASRAITVHSRMLEIFELLDQKLAENFLQRGIKNKGYDLHYVNEGKRNVVKMGIDFTTTDCRYPYLLVHRQDETEKVLRDYWHQHFNRSAEWGMQLISVEQDTGGVISVVRNTETGAEEIIRSKYVIACDGINSQVRRCLEVEQDESNYHGTVLQNLDIRLNNFPDSNEHIHYCAGTDHFMMVAKLPGDFYRLLVSDRGESTDPDATPEENIQKLMDQHFDGVSMGERIWHSQWESWVRLAKAYRNQQIFLVGDSAHVHSTTGGQGMNCCIQDAWNLGWKLGLVESGRAKPSLLDTYEAERRPIAEQVIWAASSLHEIFMSHGKDIGERGGQMEDTEFLKKVVGCCSGISYTYKDYIEQYPDLAPLPGPTIGDRAPDVDLETGQSLFSIIGNKKYTLLLSGADLEMAGKGEDLARSYAESLHFYLLGDSEAFQDTYKIDQTAIMYLIRPDGYIGFRCLLSEVTALEAFLSATLEQKISTSKGNLMPGITSHRAE
;
A
#
# COMPACT_ATOMS: atom_id res chain seq x y z
N MET A 1 -1.47 -45.33 12.02
CA MET A 1 -1.78 -43.93 12.35
C MET A 1 -0.66 -43.09 11.72
N ASN A 2 -0.95 -42.34 10.68
CA ASN A 2 0.04 -41.39 10.17
C ASN A 2 0.24 -40.33 11.25
N MET A 3 1.46 -40.20 11.79
CA MET A 3 1.79 -39.12 12.72
C MET A 3 1.61 -37.79 11.99
N THR A 4 0.78 -36.91 12.53
CA THR A 4 0.61 -35.55 11.99
C THR A 4 1.96 -34.86 12.01
N LYS A 5 2.44 -34.38 10.88
CA LYS A 5 3.71 -33.65 10.75
C LYS A 5 3.68 -32.42 11.65
N GLN A 6 4.76 -32.15 12.39
CA GLN A 6 4.92 -30.95 13.19
C GLN A 6 6.12 -30.15 12.67
N SER A 7 5.99 -28.83 12.66
CA SER A 7 7.07 -27.92 12.31
C SER A 7 6.97 -26.61 13.08
N GLU A 8 8.06 -25.83 13.06
CA GLU A 8 8.15 -24.53 13.74
C GLU A 8 8.69 -23.45 12.80
N THR A 9 8.21 -22.24 12.99
CA THR A 9 8.72 -21.03 12.33
C THR A 9 8.54 -19.82 13.24
N SER A 10 9.20 -18.68 12.99
CA SER A 10 8.94 -17.45 13.75
C SER A 10 7.63 -16.82 13.29
N VAL A 11 7.42 -16.72 11.99
CA VAL A 11 6.22 -16.09 11.40
C VAL A 11 5.56 -17.04 10.40
N LEU A 12 4.26 -17.22 10.50
CA LEU A 12 3.45 -17.88 9.48
C LEU A 12 2.62 -16.82 8.75
N VAL A 13 2.83 -16.66 7.46
CA VAL A 13 2.04 -15.80 6.57
C VAL A 13 1.00 -16.66 5.87
N VAL A 14 -0.28 -16.33 6.03
CA VAL A 14 -1.40 -17.07 5.44
C VAL A 14 -1.97 -16.26 4.28
N GLY A 15 -1.79 -16.75 3.06
CA GLY A 15 -2.13 -16.09 1.80
C GLY A 15 -0.90 -15.51 1.10
N ALA A 16 -0.76 -15.77 -0.21
CA ALA A 16 0.34 -15.34 -1.07
C ALA A 16 -0.11 -14.40 -2.21
N GLY A 17 -1.20 -13.66 -2.01
CA GLY A 17 -1.61 -12.54 -2.87
C GLY A 17 -0.69 -11.33 -2.69
N ALA A 18 -1.14 -10.16 -3.13
CA ALA A 18 -0.33 -8.94 -3.13
C ALA A 18 0.25 -8.57 -1.73
N SER A 19 -0.59 -8.58 -0.68
CA SER A 19 -0.15 -8.28 0.69
C SER A 19 0.79 -9.34 1.25
N GLY A 20 0.46 -10.63 1.08
CA GLY A 20 1.30 -11.71 1.60
C GLY A 20 2.66 -11.79 0.91
N THR A 21 2.71 -11.53 -0.39
CA THR A 21 3.97 -11.45 -1.15
C THR A 21 4.82 -10.26 -0.70
N MET A 22 4.23 -9.06 -0.53
CA MET A 22 4.96 -7.90 -0.01
C MET A 22 5.47 -8.12 1.41
N LEU A 23 4.66 -8.71 2.30
CA LEU A 23 5.08 -9.04 3.65
C LEU A 23 6.24 -10.04 3.65
N SER A 24 6.15 -11.08 2.81
CA SER A 24 7.21 -12.09 2.66
C SER A 24 8.51 -11.50 2.14
N LEU A 25 8.42 -10.54 1.21
CA LEU A 25 9.56 -9.74 0.76
C LEU A 25 10.20 -8.99 1.92
N GLN A 26 9.41 -8.28 2.72
CA GLN A 26 9.92 -7.56 3.87
C GLN A 26 10.58 -8.49 4.88
N LEU A 27 9.94 -9.59 5.27
CA LEU A 27 10.50 -10.56 6.19
C LEU A 27 11.81 -11.16 5.66
N SER A 28 11.91 -11.39 4.34
CA SER A 28 13.14 -11.86 3.69
C SER A 28 14.27 -10.83 3.78
N ARG A 29 13.98 -9.54 3.62
CA ARG A 29 14.97 -8.45 3.79
C ARG A 29 15.58 -8.43 5.19
N TYR A 30 14.82 -8.80 6.22
CA TYR A 30 15.27 -8.83 7.61
C TYR A 30 15.80 -10.19 8.06
N ASP A 31 15.97 -11.14 7.13
CA ASP A 31 16.43 -12.50 7.41
C ASP A 31 15.58 -13.24 8.46
N THR A 32 14.31 -12.86 8.57
CA THR A 32 13.35 -13.48 9.48
C THR A 32 13.06 -14.91 9.05
N ARG A 33 12.94 -15.83 10.03
CA ARG A 33 12.50 -17.20 9.77
C ARG A 33 10.98 -17.22 9.63
N PHE A 34 10.47 -17.50 8.42
CA PHE A 34 9.03 -17.54 8.16
C PHE A 34 8.67 -18.58 7.11
N ARG A 35 7.37 -18.90 7.06
CA ARG A 35 6.73 -19.67 5.99
C ARG A 35 5.56 -18.85 5.45
N THR A 36 5.33 -18.94 4.13
CA THR A 36 4.16 -18.35 3.46
C THR A 36 3.39 -19.46 2.80
N ILE A 37 2.13 -19.63 3.16
CA ILE A 37 1.24 -20.66 2.63
C ILE A 37 0.09 -20.05 1.85
N ASP A 38 -0.38 -20.73 0.81
CA ASP A 38 -1.61 -20.38 0.11
C ASP A 38 -2.41 -21.62 -0.24
N ARG A 39 -3.75 -21.52 -0.12
CA ARG A 39 -4.68 -22.64 -0.41
C ARG A 39 -4.79 -22.97 -1.88
N LEU A 40 -4.50 -22.01 -2.78
CA LEU A 40 -4.53 -22.22 -4.22
C LEU A 40 -3.37 -23.13 -4.64
N PRO A 41 -3.53 -23.95 -5.67
CA PRO A 41 -2.46 -24.84 -6.17
C PRO A 41 -1.34 -24.06 -6.90
N ALA A 42 -1.63 -22.81 -7.32
CA ALA A 42 -0.73 -21.93 -8.04
C ALA A 42 -1.19 -20.47 -7.88
N PRO A 43 -0.36 -19.48 -8.28
CA PRO A 43 -0.75 -18.07 -8.31
C PRO A 43 -2.06 -17.84 -9.08
N SER A 44 -2.92 -16.97 -8.52
CA SER A 44 -4.16 -16.58 -9.19
C SER A 44 -3.88 -15.78 -10.46
N LEU A 45 -4.64 -16.04 -11.51
CA LEU A 45 -4.66 -15.23 -12.73
C LEU A 45 -5.83 -14.21 -12.72
N ALA A 46 -6.61 -14.16 -11.64
CA ALA A 46 -7.68 -13.18 -11.51
C ALA A 46 -7.09 -11.79 -11.28
N SER A 47 -7.48 -10.84 -12.12
CA SER A 47 -6.96 -9.47 -12.11
C SER A 47 -8.11 -8.50 -11.94
N ARG A 48 -8.47 -8.18 -10.68
CA ARG A 48 -9.53 -7.22 -10.38
C ARG A 48 -8.99 -5.79 -10.39
N ALA A 49 -7.90 -5.53 -9.68
CA ALA A 49 -7.22 -4.24 -9.68
C ALA A 49 -6.35 -4.05 -10.93
N ILE A 50 -6.26 -2.78 -11.36
CA ILE A 50 -5.43 -2.38 -12.51
C ILE A 50 -4.60 -1.14 -12.24
N THR A 51 -4.59 -0.61 -11.02
CA THR A 51 -3.93 0.66 -10.71
C THR A 51 -2.87 0.49 -9.63
N VAL A 52 -1.69 1.02 -9.90
CA VAL A 52 -0.60 1.22 -8.95
C VAL A 52 -0.45 2.73 -8.78
N HIS A 53 -0.76 3.23 -7.59
CA HIS A 53 -0.78 4.67 -7.31
C HIS A 53 0.59 5.21 -6.87
N SER A 54 0.70 6.54 -6.81
CA SER A 54 1.93 7.28 -6.51
C SER A 54 2.70 6.72 -5.30
N ARG A 55 2.03 6.54 -4.16
CA ARG A 55 2.68 6.01 -2.94
C ARG A 55 3.22 4.59 -3.12
N MET A 56 2.56 3.77 -3.93
CA MET A 56 3.06 2.43 -4.22
C MET A 56 4.35 2.44 -5.03
N LEU A 57 4.46 3.34 -6.02
CA LEU A 57 5.68 3.52 -6.79
C LEU A 57 6.84 4.00 -5.91
N GLU A 58 6.57 4.91 -4.95
CA GLU A 58 7.56 5.30 -3.94
C GLU A 58 7.99 4.12 -3.06
N ILE A 59 7.05 3.27 -2.63
CA ILE A 59 7.37 2.06 -1.85
C ILE A 59 8.23 1.09 -2.66
N PHE A 60 7.95 0.91 -3.94
CA PHE A 60 8.77 0.07 -4.79
C PHE A 60 10.19 0.64 -4.98
N GLU A 61 10.32 1.96 -5.09
CA GLU A 61 11.63 2.63 -5.13
C GLU A 61 12.38 2.52 -3.80
N LEU A 62 11.70 2.70 -2.66
CA LEU A 62 12.27 2.48 -1.32
C LEU A 62 12.70 1.02 -1.10
N LEU A 63 12.04 0.08 -1.76
CA LEU A 63 12.42 -1.33 -1.73
C LEU A 63 13.65 -1.58 -2.61
N ASP A 64 13.58 -1.14 -3.86
CA ASP A 64 14.64 -1.21 -4.87
C ASP A 64 14.27 -0.31 -6.07
N GLN A 65 15.12 0.63 -6.42
CA GLN A 65 14.92 1.51 -7.58
C GLN A 65 14.64 0.72 -8.86
N LYS A 66 15.35 -0.41 -9.10
CA LYS A 66 15.14 -1.26 -10.28
C LYS A 66 13.76 -1.92 -10.30
N LEU A 67 13.19 -2.18 -9.13
CA LEU A 67 11.82 -2.70 -9.04
C LEU A 67 10.83 -1.64 -9.52
N ALA A 68 10.95 -0.39 -9.05
CA ALA A 68 10.11 0.72 -9.53
C ALA A 68 10.25 0.91 -11.05
N GLU A 69 11.48 0.92 -11.57
CA GLU A 69 11.76 1.01 -13.01
C GLU A 69 11.09 -0.13 -13.81
N ASN A 70 11.10 -1.36 -13.29
CA ASN A 70 10.44 -2.51 -13.93
C ASN A 70 8.91 -2.29 -14.03
N PHE A 71 8.29 -1.77 -12.98
CA PHE A 71 6.86 -1.41 -13.01
C PHE A 71 6.59 -0.32 -14.06
N LEU A 72 7.41 0.75 -14.09
CA LEU A 72 7.26 1.86 -15.02
C LEU A 72 7.41 1.45 -16.50
N GLN A 73 8.25 0.45 -16.78
CA GLN A 73 8.44 -0.09 -18.14
C GLN A 73 7.27 -0.95 -18.62
N ARG A 74 6.52 -1.57 -17.70
CA ARG A 74 5.44 -2.51 -18.03
C ARG A 74 4.06 -1.88 -18.01
N GLY A 75 3.86 -0.81 -17.25
CA GLY A 75 2.58 -0.15 -17.09
C GLY A 75 2.40 1.08 -17.98
N ILE A 76 1.18 1.58 -18.03
CA ILE A 76 0.82 2.81 -18.74
C ILE A 76 0.69 3.92 -17.71
N LYS A 77 1.48 5.01 -17.87
CA LYS A 77 1.35 6.22 -17.03
C LYS A 77 0.04 6.91 -17.33
N ASN A 78 -0.72 7.18 -16.30
CA ASN A 78 -2.03 7.79 -16.39
C ASN A 78 -2.11 9.00 -15.47
N LYS A 79 -2.46 10.17 -15.99
CA LYS A 79 -2.43 11.44 -15.28
C LYS A 79 -3.65 11.67 -14.41
N GLY A 80 -4.78 11.04 -14.75
CA GLY A 80 -6.02 11.25 -14.02
C GLY A 80 -7.24 10.62 -14.67
N TYR A 81 -8.42 11.05 -14.20
CA TYR A 81 -9.68 10.53 -14.70
C TYR A 81 -10.48 11.65 -15.39
N ASP A 82 -10.96 11.35 -16.60
CA ASP A 82 -11.99 12.13 -17.27
C ASP A 82 -13.37 11.65 -16.77
N LEU A 83 -14.18 12.57 -16.26
CA LEU A 83 -15.48 12.27 -15.72
C LEU A 83 -16.56 12.59 -16.75
N HIS A 84 -17.24 11.56 -17.26
CA HIS A 84 -18.31 11.68 -18.23
C HIS A 84 -19.65 11.46 -17.55
N TYR A 85 -20.63 12.34 -17.81
CA TYR A 85 -22.00 12.13 -17.38
C TYR A 85 -23.02 12.60 -18.41
N VAL A 86 -24.15 11.90 -18.46
CA VAL A 86 -25.25 12.24 -19.36
C VAL A 86 -26.38 12.83 -18.55
N ASN A 87 -26.72 14.10 -18.79
CA ASN A 87 -27.82 14.79 -18.16
C ASN A 87 -28.79 15.36 -19.20
N GLU A 88 -30.08 15.04 -19.10
CA GLU A 88 -31.13 15.45 -20.05
C GLU A 88 -30.76 15.16 -21.53
N GLY A 89 -30.12 14.02 -21.77
CA GLY A 89 -29.66 13.62 -23.10
C GLY A 89 -28.42 14.35 -23.61
N LYS A 90 -27.83 15.25 -22.83
CA LYS A 90 -26.56 15.94 -23.15
C LYS A 90 -25.39 15.24 -22.49
N ARG A 91 -24.35 15.00 -23.28
CA ARG A 91 -23.06 14.50 -22.79
C ARG A 91 -22.25 15.65 -22.22
N ASN A 92 -21.76 15.48 -20.99
CA ASN A 92 -20.88 16.42 -20.29
C ASN A 92 -19.58 15.68 -19.95
N VAL A 93 -18.45 16.39 -20.03
CA VAL A 93 -17.13 15.83 -19.73
C VAL A 93 -16.35 16.83 -18.88
N VAL A 94 -16.02 16.44 -17.65
CA VAL A 94 -15.05 17.14 -16.80
C VAL A 94 -13.69 16.48 -17.03
N LYS A 95 -12.89 17.11 -17.86
CA LYS A 95 -11.53 16.60 -18.14
C LYS A 95 -10.65 16.77 -16.92
N MET A 96 -9.85 15.74 -16.61
CA MET A 96 -8.98 15.73 -15.44
C MET A 96 -9.71 16.08 -14.15
N GLY A 97 -10.97 15.64 -14.01
CA GLY A 97 -11.73 15.84 -12.77
C GLY A 97 -11.02 15.24 -11.55
N ILE A 98 -10.30 14.11 -11.75
CA ILE A 98 -9.35 13.58 -10.76
C ILE A 98 -7.96 13.70 -11.38
N ASP A 99 -7.17 14.66 -10.91
CA ASP A 99 -5.87 15.05 -11.48
C ASP A 99 -4.72 14.69 -10.54
N PHE A 100 -4.02 13.59 -10.83
CA PHE A 100 -2.88 13.14 -10.04
C PHE A 100 -1.63 14.01 -10.26
N THR A 101 -1.56 14.82 -11.32
CA THR A 101 -0.41 15.71 -11.57
C THR A 101 -0.28 16.82 -10.52
N THR A 102 -1.35 17.03 -9.75
CA THR A 102 -1.37 18.01 -8.64
C THR A 102 -0.75 17.47 -7.34
N THR A 103 -0.36 16.20 -7.30
CA THR A 103 0.25 15.59 -6.11
C THR A 103 1.73 15.98 -6.00
N ASP A 104 2.12 16.46 -4.81
CA ASP A 104 3.52 16.78 -4.50
C ASP A 104 4.29 15.49 -4.14
N CYS A 105 4.75 14.80 -5.18
CA CYS A 105 5.49 13.54 -5.04
C CYS A 105 6.30 13.23 -6.31
N ARG A 106 7.23 12.27 -6.19
CA ARG A 106 8.09 11.83 -7.29
C ARG A 106 7.33 11.24 -8.48
N TYR A 107 6.16 10.64 -8.25
CA TYR A 107 5.32 9.98 -9.25
C TYR A 107 3.93 10.63 -9.32
N PRO A 108 3.78 11.85 -9.89
CA PRO A 108 2.51 12.57 -9.92
C PRO A 108 1.57 11.99 -11.00
N TYR A 109 1.33 10.68 -10.96
CA TYR A 109 0.47 9.90 -11.85
C TYR A 109 0.16 8.55 -11.20
N LEU A 110 -0.85 7.87 -11.68
CA LEU A 110 -1.02 6.44 -11.43
C LEU A 110 -0.44 5.62 -12.59
N LEU A 111 -0.13 4.38 -12.32
CA LEU A 111 0.29 3.42 -13.33
C LEU A 111 -0.84 2.41 -13.55
N VAL A 112 -1.32 2.30 -14.79
CA VAL A 112 -2.21 1.20 -15.16
C VAL A 112 -1.38 -0.06 -15.32
N HIS A 113 -1.56 -0.99 -14.40
CA HIS A 113 -0.79 -2.22 -14.29
C HIS A 113 -1.66 -3.31 -13.66
N ARG A 114 -1.92 -4.40 -14.38
CA ARG A 114 -2.83 -5.45 -13.94
C ARG A 114 -2.37 -6.10 -12.63
N GLN A 115 -3.32 -6.49 -11.77
CA GLN A 115 -3.04 -7.11 -10.48
C GLN A 115 -2.21 -8.39 -10.60
N ASP A 116 -2.58 -9.29 -11.52
CA ASP A 116 -1.85 -10.55 -11.76
C ASP A 116 -0.39 -10.31 -12.16
N GLU A 117 -0.12 -9.31 -13.01
CA GLU A 117 1.23 -8.89 -13.37
C GLU A 117 1.95 -8.21 -12.20
N THR A 118 1.25 -7.38 -11.41
CA THR A 118 1.82 -6.75 -10.19
C THR A 118 2.28 -7.82 -9.20
N GLU A 119 1.43 -8.77 -8.90
CA GLU A 119 1.76 -9.89 -8.03
C GLU A 119 2.89 -10.76 -8.60
N LYS A 120 2.90 -10.96 -9.93
CA LYS A 120 3.96 -11.70 -10.62
C LYS A 120 5.31 -10.99 -10.48
N VAL A 121 5.37 -9.68 -10.73
CA VAL A 121 6.61 -8.89 -10.60
C VAL A 121 7.15 -8.98 -9.17
N LEU A 122 6.29 -8.87 -8.15
CA LEU A 122 6.70 -8.99 -6.75
C LEU A 122 7.19 -10.41 -6.40
N ARG A 123 6.50 -11.46 -6.88
CA ARG A 123 6.93 -12.87 -6.66
C ARG A 123 8.25 -13.18 -7.35
N ASP A 124 8.41 -12.72 -8.60
CA ASP A 124 9.66 -12.92 -9.37
C ASP A 124 10.83 -12.20 -8.67
N TYR A 125 10.62 -10.96 -8.20
CA TYR A 125 11.61 -10.22 -7.42
C TYR A 125 11.96 -10.97 -6.13
N TRP A 126 10.96 -11.46 -5.39
CA TRP A 126 11.17 -12.23 -4.17
C TRP A 126 11.99 -13.50 -4.43
N HIS A 127 11.64 -14.25 -5.48
CA HIS A 127 12.38 -15.46 -5.84
C HIS A 127 13.81 -15.15 -6.28
N GLN A 128 14.02 -14.16 -7.15
CA GLN A 128 15.32 -13.82 -7.70
C GLN A 128 16.31 -13.31 -6.64
N HIS A 129 15.85 -12.50 -5.66
CA HIS A 129 16.74 -11.88 -4.68
C HIS A 129 16.92 -12.69 -3.40
N PHE A 130 15.96 -13.54 -3.07
CA PHE A 130 15.97 -14.27 -1.79
C PHE A 130 15.88 -15.79 -1.96
N ASN A 131 15.72 -16.30 -3.17
CA ASN A 131 15.53 -17.72 -3.48
C ASN A 131 14.41 -18.35 -2.64
N ARG A 132 13.29 -17.65 -2.49
CA ARG A 132 12.13 -18.05 -1.70
C ARG A 132 10.85 -17.99 -2.54
N SER A 133 9.85 -18.78 -2.14
CA SER A 133 8.52 -18.81 -2.75
C SER A 133 7.48 -19.22 -1.72
N ALA A 134 6.20 -18.99 -2.04
CA ALA A 134 5.08 -19.50 -1.25
C ALA A 134 4.92 -21.01 -1.41
N GLU A 135 4.39 -21.64 -0.35
CA GLU A 135 3.97 -23.04 -0.35
C GLU A 135 2.52 -23.10 -0.83
N TRP A 136 2.33 -23.46 -2.10
CA TRP A 136 1.02 -23.54 -2.72
C TRP A 136 0.28 -24.82 -2.34
N GLY A 137 -1.06 -24.79 -2.39
CA GLY A 137 -1.90 -25.93 -2.01
C GLY A 137 -1.93 -26.20 -0.50
N MET A 138 -1.57 -25.21 0.32
CA MET A 138 -1.54 -25.33 1.78
C MET A 138 -2.62 -24.45 2.40
N GLN A 139 -3.71 -25.05 2.87
CA GLN A 139 -4.88 -24.36 3.44
C GLN A 139 -4.81 -24.31 4.96
N LEU A 140 -4.94 -23.11 5.56
CA LEU A 140 -5.17 -22.99 6.99
C LEU A 140 -6.56 -23.52 7.35
N ILE A 141 -6.62 -24.40 8.35
CA ILE A 141 -7.87 -24.98 8.87
C ILE A 141 -8.26 -24.29 10.18
N SER A 142 -7.34 -24.23 11.13
CA SER A 142 -7.57 -23.58 12.42
C SER A 142 -6.31 -22.88 12.93
N VAL A 143 -6.52 -21.92 13.81
CA VAL A 143 -5.47 -21.21 14.53
C VAL A 143 -5.91 -20.99 15.98
N GLU A 144 -5.01 -21.28 16.92
CA GLU A 144 -5.19 -21.10 18.35
C GLU A 144 -3.95 -20.47 18.97
N GLN A 145 -4.12 -19.70 20.04
CA GLN A 145 -3.01 -19.06 20.75
C GLN A 145 -2.85 -19.66 22.13
N ASP A 146 -1.60 -19.87 22.54
CA ASP A 146 -1.23 -20.28 23.89
C ASP A 146 -0.07 -19.40 24.43
N THR A 147 0.40 -19.67 25.63
CA THR A 147 1.53 -18.95 26.25
C THR A 147 2.85 -19.07 25.50
N GLY A 148 2.98 -20.04 24.59
CA GLY A 148 4.18 -20.29 23.78
C GLY A 148 4.10 -19.77 22.35
N GLY A 149 2.99 -19.14 21.95
CA GLY A 149 2.78 -18.59 20.61
C GLY A 149 1.48 -19.05 19.96
N VAL A 150 1.53 -19.33 18.66
CA VAL A 150 0.36 -19.68 17.85
C VAL A 150 0.52 -21.09 17.28
N ILE A 151 -0.52 -21.89 17.42
CA ILE A 151 -0.64 -23.23 16.85
C ILE A 151 -1.58 -23.14 15.66
N SER A 152 -1.10 -23.50 14.48
CA SER A 152 -1.87 -23.51 13.24
C SER A 152 -1.98 -24.92 12.68
N VAL A 153 -3.18 -25.36 12.36
CA VAL A 153 -3.41 -26.60 11.61
C VAL A 153 -3.57 -26.23 10.13
N VAL A 154 -2.71 -26.78 9.29
CA VAL A 154 -2.76 -26.59 7.84
C VAL A 154 -2.97 -27.91 7.13
N ARG A 155 -3.67 -27.90 6.00
CA ARG A 155 -3.96 -29.07 5.19
C ARG A 155 -3.46 -28.87 3.78
N ASN A 156 -2.74 -29.86 3.27
CA ASN A 156 -2.42 -29.92 1.84
C ASN A 156 -3.73 -30.23 1.07
N THR A 157 -4.08 -29.36 0.12
CA THR A 157 -5.36 -29.43 -0.61
C THR A 157 -5.42 -30.59 -1.63
N GLU A 158 -4.26 -31.08 -2.07
CA GLU A 158 -4.16 -32.20 -3.02
C GLU A 158 -4.19 -33.54 -2.31
N THR A 159 -3.39 -33.69 -1.25
CA THR A 159 -3.21 -34.98 -0.56
C THR A 159 -4.13 -35.16 0.64
N GLY A 160 -4.74 -34.08 1.14
CA GLY A 160 -5.51 -34.07 2.39
C GLY A 160 -4.66 -34.21 3.67
N ALA A 161 -3.34 -34.31 3.56
CA ALA A 161 -2.45 -34.45 4.71
C ALA A 161 -2.43 -33.17 5.56
N GLU A 162 -2.45 -33.34 6.88
CA GLU A 162 -2.42 -32.23 7.82
C GLU A 162 -1.04 -32.09 8.46
N GLU A 163 -0.68 -30.84 8.75
CA GLU A 163 0.54 -30.43 9.44
C GLU A 163 0.17 -29.44 10.55
N ILE A 164 0.79 -29.58 11.73
CA ILE A 164 0.72 -28.60 12.81
C ILE A 164 1.95 -27.72 12.74
N ILE A 165 1.74 -26.42 12.60
CA ILE A 165 2.81 -25.42 12.57
C ILE A 165 2.72 -24.58 13.85
N ARG A 166 3.80 -24.57 14.64
CA ARG A 166 3.95 -23.63 15.76
C ARG A 166 4.71 -22.39 15.28
N SER A 167 4.19 -21.21 15.60
CA SER A 167 4.85 -19.95 15.25
C SER A 167 4.72 -18.93 16.39
N LYS A 168 5.61 -17.93 16.39
CA LYS A 168 5.49 -16.78 17.28
C LYS A 168 4.34 -15.87 16.86
N TYR A 169 4.25 -15.62 15.53
CA TYR A 169 3.25 -14.75 14.93
C TYR A 169 2.55 -15.44 13.77
N VAL A 170 1.27 -15.13 13.57
CA VAL A 170 0.51 -15.47 12.37
C VAL A 170 0.00 -14.18 11.72
N ILE A 171 0.22 -14.04 10.42
CA ILE A 171 -0.21 -12.87 9.66
C ILE A 171 -1.22 -13.30 8.61
N ALA A 172 -2.46 -12.86 8.78
CA ALA A 172 -3.55 -13.12 7.86
C ALA A 172 -3.47 -12.21 6.65
N CYS A 173 -3.08 -12.76 5.51
CA CYS A 173 -3.13 -12.17 4.18
C CYS A 173 -4.07 -12.95 3.26
N ASP A 174 -5.05 -13.68 3.85
CA ASP A 174 -5.90 -14.67 3.20
C ASP A 174 -7.21 -14.09 2.62
N GLY A 175 -7.25 -12.76 2.49
CA GLY A 175 -8.22 -12.02 1.71
C GLY A 175 -9.60 -11.89 2.36
N ILE A 176 -10.57 -11.41 1.58
CA ILE A 176 -11.93 -11.06 2.03
C ILE A 176 -12.62 -12.17 2.83
N ASN A 177 -12.37 -13.42 2.47
CA ASN A 177 -12.92 -14.61 3.14
C ASN A 177 -11.93 -15.22 4.15
N SER A 178 -11.20 -14.37 4.89
CA SER A 178 -10.16 -14.78 5.82
C SER A 178 -10.61 -15.88 6.78
N GLN A 179 -9.90 -17.01 6.74
CA GLN A 179 -10.09 -18.11 7.70
C GLN A 179 -9.51 -17.74 9.06
N VAL A 180 -8.36 -17.02 9.07
CA VAL A 180 -7.74 -16.55 10.32
C VAL A 180 -8.73 -15.66 11.08
N ARG A 181 -9.31 -14.64 10.42
CA ARG A 181 -10.30 -13.76 11.04
C ARG A 181 -11.48 -14.51 11.63
N ARG A 182 -12.01 -15.50 10.89
CA ARG A 182 -13.11 -16.34 11.38
C ARG A 182 -12.72 -17.16 12.62
N CYS A 183 -11.52 -17.76 12.64
CA CYS A 183 -11.04 -18.51 13.80
C CYS A 183 -10.90 -17.64 15.05
N LEU A 184 -10.60 -16.34 14.87
CA LEU A 184 -10.47 -15.37 15.95
C LEU A 184 -11.79 -14.71 16.34
N GLU A 185 -12.88 -14.99 15.62
CA GLU A 185 -14.19 -14.35 15.82
C GLU A 185 -14.13 -12.81 15.80
N VAL A 186 -13.18 -12.24 15.01
CA VAL A 186 -13.05 -10.78 14.90
C VAL A 186 -14.24 -10.25 14.10
N GLU A 187 -15.04 -9.42 14.76
CA GLU A 187 -16.19 -8.73 14.17
C GLU A 187 -15.75 -7.72 13.11
N GLN A 188 -16.65 -7.48 12.15
CA GLN A 188 -16.49 -6.47 11.11
C GLN A 188 -17.73 -5.58 11.05
N ASP A 189 -17.51 -4.29 10.82
CA ASP A 189 -18.55 -3.44 10.25
C ASP A 189 -18.66 -3.78 8.77
N GLU A 190 -19.87 -4.00 8.26
CA GLU A 190 -20.05 -4.36 6.85
C GLU A 190 -21.27 -3.68 6.20
N SER A 191 -21.13 -3.40 4.91
CA SER A 191 -22.18 -2.89 4.03
C SER A 191 -21.95 -3.40 2.60
N ASN A 192 -23.00 -3.64 1.84
CA ASN A 192 -22.91 -4.18 0.48
C ASN A 192 -23.34 -3.17 -0.61
N TYR A 193 -23.38 -1.87 -0.32
CA TYR A 193 -23.84 -0.86 -1.27
C TYR A 193 -25.16 -1.23 -1.98
N HIS A 194 -26.14 -1.73 -1.21
CA HIS A 194 -27.44 -2.18 -1.73
C HIS A 194 -27.36 -3.29 -2.79
N GLY A 195 -26.34 -4.16 -2.73
CA GLY A 195 -26.18 -5.29 -3.64
C GLY A 195 -25.63 -4.88 -5.02
N THR A 196 -24.84 -3.80 -5.09
CA THR A 196 -24.20 -3.39 -6.35
C THR A 196 -23.30 -4.49 -6.90
N VAL A 197 -23.67 -5.02 -8.06
CA VAL A 197 -22.89 -6.01 -8.81
C VAL A 197 -22.01 -5.30 -9.82
N LEU A 198 -20.76 -5.71 -9.85
CA LEU A 198 -19.74 -5.17 -10.75
C LEU A 198 -19.27 -6.25 -11.72
N GLN A 199 -19.11 -5.88 -12.98
CA GLN A 199 -18.55 -6.73 -14.02
C GLN A 199 -17.24 -6.10 -14.53
N ASN A 200 -16.17 -6.88 -14.58
CA ASN A 200 -14.93 -6.53 -15.27
C ASN A 200 -14.81 -7.29 -16.57
N LEU A 201 -14.45 -6.59 -17.63
CA LEU A 201 -14.12 -7.19 -18.92
C LEU A 201 -12.78 -6.66 -19.42
N ASP A 202 -11.91 -7.54 -19.91
CA ASP A 202 -10.77 -7.14 -20.74
C ASP A 202 -11.14 -7.41 -22.20
N ILE A 203 -11.18 -6.36 -23.01
CA ILE A 203 -11.77 -6.38 -24.34
C ILE A 203 -11.01 -5.47 -25.31
N ARG A 204 -11.02 -5.78 -26.59
CA ARG A 204 -10.61 -4.85 -27.64
C ARG A 204 -11.71 -3.81 -27.88
N LEU A 205 -11.33 -2.55 -27.99
CA LEU A 205 -12.24 -1.49 -28.46
C LEU A 205 -11.74 -0.95 -29.80
N ASN A 206 -12.65 -0.83 -30.77
CA ASN A 206 -12.37 -0.20 -32.06
C ASN A 206 -12.78 1.27 -32.00
N ASN A 207 -11.96 2.15 -32.58
CA ASN A 207 -12.21 3.60 -32.67
C ASN A 207 -12.37 4.32 -31.33
N PHE A 208 -11.85 3.75 -30.22
CA PHE A 208 -11.90 4.45 -28.95
C PHE A 208 -11.00 5.70 -28.99
N PRO A 209 -11.52 6.90 -28.63
CA PRO A 209 -10.78 8.16 -28.74
C PRO A 209 -9.81 8.34 -27.56
N ASP A 210 -8.78 7.49 -27.46
CA ASP A 210 -7.92 7.44 -26.29
C ASP A 210 -6.52 8.00 -26.58
N SER A 211 -6.06 8.84 -25.65
CA SER A 211 -4.68 9.33 -25.59
C SER A 211 -3.75 8.44 -24.74
N ASN A 212 -4.24 7.36 -24.15
CA ASN A 212 -3.56 6.51 -23.14
C ASN A 212 -3.20 7.24 -21.83
N GLU A 213 -3.59 8.48 -21.65
CA GLU A 213 -3.19 9.29 -20.49
C GLU A 213 -4.25 9.38 -19.39
N HIS A 214 -5.51 9.05 -19.70
CA HIS A 214 -6.64 9.18 -18.78
C HIS A 214 -7.46 7.89 -18.68
N ILE A 215 -8.02 7.65 -17.50
CA ILE A 215 -9.09 6.69 -17.29
C ILE A 215 -10.42 7.43 -17.42
N HIS A 216 -11.40 6.83 -18.09
CA HIS A 216 -12.70 7.44 -18.28
C HIS A 216 -13.71 6.84 -17.31
N TYR A 217 -14.32 7.68 -16.48
CA TYR A 217 -15.42 7.34 -15.58
C TYR A 217 -16.71 7.88 -16.17
N CYS A 218 -17.61 6.99 -16.56
CA CYS A 218 -18.85 7.28 -17.27
C CYS A 218 -20.04 6.99 -16.37
N ALA A 219 -20.81 8.01 -16.00
CA ALA A 219 -21.99 7.89 -15.14
C ALA A 219 -23.27 8.21 -15.93
N GLY A 220 -24.25 7.33 -15.86
CA GLY A 220 -25.63 7.54 -16.30
C GLY A 220 -26.59 7.59 -15.10
N THR A 221 -27.88 7.65 -15.36
CA THR A 221 -28.92 7.59 -14.32
C THR A 221 -28.98 6.23 -13.64
N ASP A 222 -28.70 5.16 -14.37
CA ASP A 222 -28.90 3.76 -14.04
C ASP A 222 -27.67 2.88 -14.19
N HIS A 223 -26.55 3.46 -14.65
CA HIS A 223 -25.30 2.71 -14.86
C HIS A 223 -24.06 3.53 -14.51
N PHE A 224 -22.99 2.78 -14.28
CA PHE A 224 -21.60 3.27 -14.26
C PHE A 224 -20.73 2.40 -15.16
N MET A 225 -19.82 3.03 -15.88
CA MET A 225 -18.81 2.34 -16.66
C MET A 225 -17.46 3.06 -16.52
N MET A 226 -16.41 2.31 -16.17
CA MET A 226 -15.02 2.78 -16.26
C MET A 226 -14.38 2.18 -17.51
N VAL A 227 -13.62 2.98 -18.26
CA VAL A 227 -12.80 2.52 -19.39
C VAL A 227 -11.36 2.91 -19.14
N ALA A 228 -10.46 1.92 -19.13
CA ALA A 228 -9.03 2.13 -18.94
C ALA A 228 -8.23 1.35 -19.97
N LYS A 229 -7.26 2.00 -20.63
CA LYS A 229 -6.33 1.33 -21.53
C LYS A 229 -5.41 0.42 -20.73
N LEU A 230 -5.30 -0.85 -21.14
CA LEU A 230 -4.33 -1.82 -20.62
C LEU A 230 -3.08 -1.87 -21.53
N PRO A 231 -1.94 -2.33 -21.03
CA PRO A 231 -0.80 -2.67 -21.87
C PRO A 231 -1.21 -3.63 -23.01
N GLY A 232 -0.79 -3.34 -24.22
CA GLY A 232 -1.24 -4.02 -25.45
C GLY A 232 -2.48 -3.34 -26.06
N ASP A 233 -3.30 -4.10 -26.78
CA ASP A 233 -4.44 -3.58 -27.55
C ASP A 233 -5.79 -3.79 -26.84
N PHE A 234 -5.78 -3.87 -25.51
CA PHE A 234 -6.97 -4.15 -24.72
C PHE A 234 -7.33 -2.98 -23.81
N TYR A 235 -8.60 -2.98 -23.41
CA TYR A 235 -9.17 -2.06 -22.45
C TYR A 235 -9.83 -2.84 -21.32
N ARG A 236 -9.71 -2.37 -20.09
CA ARG A 236 -10.53 -2.80 -18.96
C ARG A 236 -11.81 -1.98 -18.96
N LEU A 237 -12.92 -2.67 -19.02
CA LEU A 237 -14.22 -2.12 -18.66
C LEU A 237 -14.59 -2.62 -17.26
N LEU A 238 -14.98 -1.70 -16.37
CA LEU A 238 -15.66 -2.02 -15.13
C LEU A 238 -17.07 -1.44 -15.24
N VAL A 239 -18.08 -2.30 -15.21
CA VAL A 239 -19.47 -1.90 -15.41
C VAL A 239 -20.31 -2.26 -14.19
N SER A 240 -21.13 -1.31 -13.76
CA SER A 240 -22.23 -1.52 -12.82
C SER A 240 -23.52 -1.15 -13.52
N ASP A 241 -24.42 -2.11 -13.65
CA ASP A 241 -25.74 -1.92 -14.23
C ASP A 241 -26.75 -2.62 -13.34
N ARG A 242 -27.84 -1.95 -13.01
CA ARG A 242 -28.93 -2.53 -12.20
C ARG A 242 -29.96 -3.32 -13.01
N GLY A 243 -29.74 -3.46 -14.30
CA GLY A 243 -30.64 -4.19 -15.20
C GLY A 243 -31.84 -3.38 -15.70
N GLU A 244 -31.94 -2.10 -15.32
CA GLU A 244 -33.03 -1.23 -15.81
C GLU A 244 -32.80 -0.81 -17.25
N SER A 245 -31.55 -0.69 -17.68
CA SER A 245 -31.15 -0.42 -19.07
C SER A 245 -30.80 -1.67 -19.88
N THR A 246 -30.86 -2.86 -19.27
CA THR A 246 -30.53 -4.10 -19.96
C THR A 246 -31.74 -4.71 -20.65
N ASP A 247 -31.57 -5.07 -21.90
CA ASP A 247 -32.48 -5.90 -22.64
C ASP A 247 -32.28 -7.36 -22.18
N PRO A 248 -33.29 -8.03 -21.60
CA PRO A 248 -33.12 -9.37 -21.11
C PRO A 248 -32.89 -10.40 -22.23
N ASP A 249 -33.22 -10.05 -23.46
CA ASP A 249 -33.02 -10.88 -24.64
C ASP A 249 -31.67 -10.62 -25.35
N ALA A 250 -30.94 -9.57 -24.96
CA ALA A 250 -29.63 -9.23 -25.51
C ALA A 250 -28.49 -9.92 -24.73
N THR A 251 -27.36 -10.13 -25.39
CA THR A 251 -26.13 -10.59 -24.74
C THR A 251 -25.56 -9.53 -23.81
N PRO A 252 -24.73 -9.91 -22.80
CA PRO A 252 -24.04 -8.94 -21.95
C PRO A 252 -23.25 -7.91 -22.76
N GLU A 253 -22.60 -8.32 -23.82
CA GLU A 253 -21.82 -7.44 -24.72
C GLU A 253 -22.72 -6.42 -25.44
N GLU A 254 -23.86 -6.84 -25.96
CA GLU A 254 -24.82 -5.94 -26.62
C GLU A 254 -25.37 -4.90 -25.63
N ASN A 255 -25.64 -5.29 -24.39
CA ASN A 255 -26.06 -4.36 -23.36
C ASN A 255 -24.95 -3.36 -23.00
N ILE A 256 -23.71 -3.81 -22.81
CA ILE A 256 -22.57 -2.92 -22.55
C ILE A 256 -22.28 -1.99 -23.73
N GLN A 257 -22.47 -2.47 -24.98
CA GLN A 257 -22.35 -1.61 -26.17
C GLN A 257 -23.36 -0.45 -26.14
N LYS A 258 -24.62 -0.73 -25.76
CA LYS A 258 -25.63 0.34 -25.61
C LYS A 258 -25.22 1.40 -24.57
N LEU A 259 -24.57 0.98 -23.47
CA LEU A 259 -24.02 1.93 -22.48
C LEU A 259 -22.85 2.72 -23.06
N MET A 260 -21.95 2.06 -23.79
CA MET A 260 -20.83 2.71 -24.48
C MET A 260 -21.32 3.80 -25.44
N ASP A 261 -22.37 3.51 -26.23
CA ASP A 261 -22.95 4.44 -27.22
C ASP A 261 -23.57 5.70 -26.57
N GLN A 262 -23.90 5.65 -25.28
CA GLN A 262 -24.36 6.82 -24.56
C GLN A 262 -23.24 7.84 -24.28
N HIS A 263 -21.99 7.38 -24.19
CA HIS A 263 -20.85 8.20 -23.80
C HIS A 263 -19.88 8.48 -24.95
N PHE A 264 -19.76 7.59 -25.91
CA PHE A 264 -18.76 7.67 -27.00
C PHE A 264 -19.42 7.42 -28.37
N ASP A 265 -18.99 8.18 -29.39
CA ASP A 265 -19.51 8.01 -30.76
C ASP A 265 -18.64 7.03 -31.56
N GLY A 266 -19.28 6.05 -32.20
CA GLY A 266 -18.63 5.15 -33.17
C GLY A 266 -17.63 4.15 -32.55
N VAL A 267 -17.61 4.01 -31.24
CA VAL A 267 -16.82 2.99 -30.55
C VAL A 267 -17.54 1.65 -30.65
N SER A 268 -16.83 0.59 -31.01
CA SER A 268 -17.40 -0.75 -31.01
C SER A 268 -16.55 -1.75 -30.24
N MET A 269 -17.22 -2.67 -29.57
CA MET A 269 -16.58 -3.76 -28.84
C MET A 269 -16.09 -4.83 -29.80
N GLY A 270 -14.89 -5.35 -29.54
CA GLY A 270 -14.26 -6.44 -30.27
C GLY A 270 -14.16 -7.70 -29.42
N GLU A 271 -13.04 -8.41 -29.53
CA GLU A 271 -12.74 -9.64 -28.83
C GLU A 271 -12.63 -9.44 -27.31
N ARG A 272 -13.40 -10.19 -26.52
CA ARG A 272 -13.29 -10.27 -25.07
C ARG A 272 -12.34 -11.41 -24.68
N ILE A 273 -11.29 -11.09 -23.91
CA ILE A 273 -10.29 -12.06 -23.46
C ILE A 273 -10.50 -12.51 -22.02
N TRP A 274 -11.18 -11.70 -21.19
CA TRP A 274 -11.41 -12.00 -19.79
C TRP A 274 -12.70 -11.37 -19.28
N HIS A 275 -13.35 -12.04 -18.31
CA HIS A 275 -14.56 -11.55 -17.63
C HIS A 275 -14.59 -12.05 -16.19
N SER A 276 -15.10 -11.21 -15.30
CA SER A 276 -15.34 -11.54 -13.90
C SER A 276 -16.48 -10.68 -13.37
N GLN A 277 -17.28 -11.26 -12.48
CA GLN A 277 -18.39 -10.58 -11.82
C GLN A 277 -18.30 -10.80 -10.31
N TRP A 278 -18.63 -9.76 -9.54
CA TRP A 278 -18.67 -9.84 -8.07
C TRP A 278 -19.57 -8.75 -7.49
N GLU A 279 -20.00 -8.94 -6.25
CA GLU A 279 -20.71 -7.96 -5.46
C GLU A 279 -19.72 -7.04 -4.71
N SER A 280 -20.01 -5.73 -4.72
CA SER A 280 -19.18 -4.74 -4.03
C SER A 280 -19.55 -4.68 -2.54
N TRP A 281 -18.55 -4.79 -1.68
CA TRP A 281 -18.67 -4.77 -0.23
C TRP A 281 -17.80 -3.69 0.40
N VAL A 282 -18.27 -3.16 1.54
CA VAL A 282 -17.44 -2.45 2.52
C VAL A 282 -17.33 -3.33 3.75
N ARG A 283 -16.11 -3.56 4.21
CA ARG A 283 -15.84 -4.27 5.46
C ARG A 283 -14.68 -3.63 6.18
N LEU A 284 -14.80 -3.52 7.50
CA LEU A 284 -13.71 -3.04 8.35
C LEU A 284 -13.69 -3.86 9.64
N ALA A 285 -12.60 -4.57 9.87
CA ALA A 285 -12.41 -5.35 11.11
C ALA A 285 -12.34 -4.41 12.33
N LYS A 286 -12.98 -4.83 13.42
CA LYS A 286 -12.95 -4.08 14.69
C LYS A 286 -11.55 -4.00 15.29
N ALA A 287 -10.73 -5.03 15.06
CA ALA A 287 -9.33 -5.08 15.47
C ALA A 287 -8.46 -5.63 14.33
N TYR A 288 -7.26 -5.08 14.17
CA TYR A 288 -6.25 -5.54 13.21
C TYR A 288 -5.25 -6.49 13.86
N ARG A 289 -5.27 -6.55 15.18
CA ARG A 289 -4.40 -7.40 15.97
C ARG A 289 -5.16 -8.12 17.09
N ASN A 290 -4.87 -9.39 17.25
CA ASN A 290 -5.28 -10.18 18.41
C ASN A 290 -4.02 -10.88 18.96
N GLN A 291 -3.40 -10.31 19.99
CA GLN A 291 -2.13 -10.76 20.59
C GLN A 291 -1.01 -10.96 19.53
N GLN A 292 -0.71 -12.23 19.14
CA GLN A 292 0.32 -12.59 18.19
C GLN A 292 -0.19 -12.74 16.75
N ILE A 293 -1.47 -12.48 16.51
CA ILE A 293 -2.09 -12.62 15.19
C ILE A 293 -2.48 -11.26 14.64
N PHE A 294 -2.12 -10.99 13.36
CA PHE A 294 -2.37 -9.73 12.67
C PHE A 294 -3.22 -9.96 11.42
N LEU A 295 -4.16 -9.05 11.14
CA LEU A 295 -4.93 -8.99 9.91
C LEU A 295 -4.31 -7.93 8.98
N VAL A 296 -4.11 -8.27 7.70
CA VAL A 296 -3.43 -7.42 6.72
C VAL A 296 -4.20 -7.41 5.39
N GLY A 297 -4.47 -6.24 4.85
CA GLY A 297 -5.19 -6.06 3.60
C GLY A 297 -6.63 -6.54 3.68
N ASP A 298 -7.11 -7.24 2.64
CA ASP A 298 -8.51 -7.68 2.53
C ASP A 298 -8.99 -8.61 3.67
N SER A 299 -8.07 -9.16 4.48
CA SER A 299 -8.46 -9.86 5.71
C SER A 299 -8.95 -8.90 6.79
N ALA A 300 -8.51 -7.65 6.75
CA ALA A 300 -8.85 -6.59 7.71
C ALA A 300 -9.89 -5.60 7.16
N HIS A 301 -9.80 -5.22 5.88
CA HIS A 301 -10.68 -4.21 5.28
C HIS A 301 -10.96 -4.50 3.81
N VAL A 302 -12.16 -4.13 3.38
CA VAL A 302 -12.61 -4.19 1.98
C VAL A 302 -13.41 -2.93 1.69
N HIS A 303 -13.31 -2.40 0.49
CA HIS A 303 -14.02 -1.19 0.07
C HIS A 303 -14.38 -1.24 -1.41
N SER A 304 -15.17 -0.27 -1.89
CA SER A 304 -15.52 -0.15 -3.30
C SER A 304 -14.27 -0.05 -4.19
N THR A 305 -14.40 -0.57 -5.40
CA THR A 305 -13.33 -0.50 -6.41
C THR A 305 -13.13 0.89 -7.01
N THR A 306 -14.07 1.82 -6.77
CA THR A 306 -13.95 3.23 -7.17
C THR A 306 -12.72 3.87 -6.52
N GLY A 307 -11.88 4.51 -7.31
CA GLY A 307 -10.61 5.08 -6.85
C GLY A 307 -9.42 4.12 -6.85
N GLY A 308 -9.61 2.80 -7.12
CA GLY A 308 -8.53 1.85 -7.35
C GLY A 308 -7.62 1.54 -6.15
N GLN A 309 -8.10 1.68 -4.90
CA GLN A 309 -7.27 1.63 -3.70
C GLN A 309 -7.03 0.23 -3.11
N GLY A 310 -7.84 -0.79 -3.45
CA GLY A 310 -7.81 -2.09 -2.76
C GLY A 310 -6.40 -2.68 -2.66
N MET A 311 -5.80 -3.04 -3.78
CA MET A 311 -4.43 -3.61 -3.82
C MET A 311 -3.39 -2.66 -3.20
N ASN A 312 -3.51 -1.36 -3.45
CA ASN A 312 -2.56 -0.35 -2.95
C ASN A 312 -2.56 -0.27 -1.42
N CYS A 313 -3.73 -0.24 -0.79
CA CYS A 313 -3.84 -0.22 0.67
C CYS A 313 -3.31 -1.54 1.29
N CYS A 314 -3.67 -2.69 0.70
CA CYS A 314 -3.20 -4.01 1.13
C CYS A 314 -1.68 -4.14 1.16
N ILE A 315 -1.00 -3.66 0.12
CA ILE A 315 0.47 -3.69 0.04
C ILE A 315 1.08 -2.71 1.04
N GLN A 316 0.47 -1.53 1.25
CA GLN A 316 0.94 -0.57 2.26
C GLN A 316 0.81 -1.11 3.69
N ASP A 317 -0.23 -1.88 4.00
CA ASP A 317 -0.34 -2.55 5.30
C ASP A 317 0.81 -3.53 5.52
N ALA A 318 1.09 -4.36 4.51
CA ALA A 318 2.18 -5.32 4.55
C ALA A 318 3.56 -4.62 4.64
N TRP A 319 3.71 -3.48 3.94
CA TRP A 319 4.91 -2.64 4.03
C TRP A 319 5.10 -2.08 5.43
N ASN A 320 4.05 -1.57 6.06
CA ASN A 320 4.07 -1.01 7.41
C ASN A 320 4.38 -2.07 8.49
N LEU A 321 3.76 -3.25 8.42
CA LEU A 321 3.96 -4.31 9.42
C LEU A 321 5.30 -5.04 9.24
N GLY A 322 5.73 -5.24 7.98
CA GLY A 322 6.83 -6.14 7.67
C GLY A 322 8.17 -5.71 8.25
N TRP A 323 8.51 -4.42 8.21
CA TRP A 323 9.75 -3.92 8.80
C TRP A 323 9.71 -3.94 10.34
N LYS A 324 8.53 -3.70 10.94
CA LYS A 324 8.33 -3.77 12.39
C LYS A 324 8.57 -5.20 12.90
N LEU A 325 7.95 -6.18 12.25
CA LEU A 325 8.19 -7.60 12.54
C LEU A 325 9.65 -7.98 12.34
N GLY A 326 10.27 -7.52 11.26
CA GLY A 326 11.68 -7.78 10.97
C GLY A 326 12.63 -7.27 12.05
N LEU A 327 12.43 -6.05 12.53
CA LEU A 327 13.24 -5.49 13.63
C LEU A 327 12.98 -6.20 14.96
N VAL A 328 11.72 -6.52 15.29
CA VAL A 328 11.37 -7.21 16.53
C VAL A 328 11.92 -8.65 16.54
N GLU A 329 11.71 -9.41 15.46
CA GLU A 329 12.20 -10.79 15.35
C GLU A 329 13.72 -10.91 15.33
N SER A 330 14.41 -9.90 14.81
CA SER A 330 15.88 -9.83 14.87
C SER A 330 16.43 -9.29 16.21
N GLY A 331 15.57 -9.00 17.19
CA GLY A 331 15.96 -8.45 18.49
C GLY A 331 16.56 -7.04 18.42
N ARG A 332 16.20 -6.27 17.38
CA ARG A 332 16.67 -4.89 17.16
C ARG A 332 15.68 -3.83 17.62
N ALA A 333 14.42 -4.21 17.82
CA ALA A 333 13.38 -3.33 18.36
C ALA A 333 12.55 -4.05 19.42
N LYS A 334 11.93 -3.27 20.30
CA LYS A 334 11.05 -3.79 21.34
C LYS A 334 9.74 -4.30 20.74
N PRO A 335 9.12 -5.34 21.35
CA PRO A 335 7.84 -5.89 20.88
C PRO A 335 6.69 -4.86 20.81
N SER A 336 6.74 -3.79 21.64
CA SER A 336 5.77 -2.69 21.63
C SER A 336 5.72 -1.94 20.29
N LEU A 337 6.76 -2.02 19.44
CA LEU A 337 6.72 -1.47 18.10
C LEU A 337 5.59 -2.07 17.27
N LEU A 338 5.20 -3.32 17.53
CA LEU A 338 4.09 -3.97 16.82
C LEU A 338 2.71 -3.41 17.19
N ASP A 339 2.58 -2.76 18.37
CA ASP A 339 1.32 -2.15 18.81
C ASP A 339 0.93 -0.97 17.91
N THR A 340 1.91 -0.33 17.25
CA THR A 340 1.68 0.79 16.36
C THR A 340 1.02 0.39 15.03
N TYR A 341 0.99 -0.89 14.66
CA TYR A 341 0.40 -1.32 13.38
C TYR A 341 -1.08 -0.99 13.26
N GLU A 342 -1.88 -1.43 14.22
CA GLU A 342 -3.32 -1.17 14.23
C GLU A 342 -3.62 0.33 14.36
N ALA A 343 -2.91 1.01 15.28
CA ALA A 343 -3.07 2.45 15.49
C ALA A 343 -2.80 3.28 14.23
N GLU A 344 -1.85 2.87 13.40
CA GLU A 344 -1.50 3.56 12.17
C GLU A 344 -2.39 3.15 10.98
N ARG A 345 -2.66 1.84 10.80
CA ARG A 345 -3.25 1.36 9.55
C ARG A 345 -4.77 1.28 9.53
N ARG A 346 -5.40 1.03 10.68
CA ARG A 346 -6.87 0.99 10.74
C ARG A 346 -7.51 2.36 10.40
N PRO A 347 -7.02 3.51 10.93
CA PRO A 347 -7.56 4.82 10.55
C PRO A 347 -7.32 5.17 9.06
N ILE A 348 -6.21 4.70 8.47
CA ILE A 348 -5.99 4.87 7.03
C ILE A 348 -7.02 4.08 6.22
N ALA A 349 -7.36 2.85 6.63
CA ALA A 349 -8.42 2.10 5.98
C ALA A 349 -9.79 2.80 6.08
N GLU A 350 -10.10 3.48 7.19
CA GLU A 350 -11.30 4.32 7.32
C GLU A 350 -11.30 5.47 6.30
N GLN A 351 -10.16 6.15 6.10
CA GLN A 351 -10.01 7.20 5.09
C GLN A 351 -10.19 6.65 3.67
N VAL A 352 -9.60 5.48 3.37
CA VAL A 352 -9.76 4.80 2.08
C VAL A 352 -11.22 4.42 1.83
N ILE A 353 -11.88 3.84 2.83
CA ILE A 353 -13.31 3.50 2.77
C ILE A 353 -14.15 4.76 2.51
N TRP A 354 -13.87 5.86 3.23
CA TRP A 354 -14.55 7.12 3.02
C TRP A 354 -14.40 7.62 1.57
N ALA A 355 -13.18 7.69 1.04
CA ALA A 355 -12.93 8.17 -0.33
C ALA A 355 -13.57 7.26 -1.37
N ALA A 356 -13.43 5.94 -1.23
CA ALA A 356 -14.01 4.98 -2.15
C ALA A 356 -15.55 4.99 -2.09
N SER A 357 -16.15 5.14 -0.91
CA SER A 357 -17.61 5.24 -0.75
C SER A 357 -18.16 6.54 -1.31
N SER A 358 -17.46 7.66 -1.11
CA SER A 358 -17.86 8.96 -1.70
C SER A 358 -17.87 8.90 -3.22
N LEU A 359 -16.82 8.33 -3.84
CA LEU A 359 -16.79 8.11 -5.28
C LEU A 359 -17.87 7.11 -5.74
N HIS A 360 -18.11 6.05 -4.96
CA HIS A 360 -19.18 5.09 -5.26
C HIS A 360 -20.56 5.78 -5.27
N GLU A 361 -20.83 6.63 -4.30
CA GLU A 361 -22.08 7.39 -4.25
C GLU A 361 -22.24 8.33 -5.46
N ILE A 362 -21.17 9.01 -5.86
CA ILE A 362 -21.21 9.91 -7.01
C ILE A 362 -21.45 9.13 -8.32
N PHE A 363 -20.75 8.03 -8.53
CA PHE A 363 -20.77 7.34 -9.82
C PHE A 363 -21.80 6.22 -9.90
N MET A 364 -22.04 5.48 -8.80
CA MET A 364 -22.83 4.25 -8.80
C MET A 364 -24.16 4.34 -8.02
N SER A 365 -24.48 5.48 -7.35
CA SER A 365 -25.79 5.66 -6.72
C SER A 365 -26.84 5.93 -7.75
N HIS A 366 -27.66 4.93 -8.00
CA HIS A 366 -28.81 5.04 -8.88
C HIS A 366 -29.97 5.75 -8.17
N GLY A 367 -30.79 6.49 -8.93
CA GLY A 367 -31.98 7.17 -8.42
C GLY A 367 -31.75 8.55 -7.81
N LYS A 368 -30.50 9.03 -7.67
CA LYS A 368 -30.21 10.44 -7.40
C LYS A 368 -30.10 11.22 -8.70
N ASP A 369 -30.50 12.49 -8.68
CA ASP A 369 -30.38 13.37 -9.84
C ASP A 369 -28.91 13.43 -10.30
N ILE A 370 -28.68 13.09 -11.56
CA ILE A 370 -27.35 13.13 -12.19
C ILE A 370 -26.78 14.55 -12.20
N GLY A 371 -27.66 15.58 -12.21
CA GLY A 371 -27.26 16.98 -12.10
C GLY A 371 -26.64 17.33 -10.75
N GLU A 372 -27.22 16.83 -9.64
CA GLU A 372 -26.63 16.99 -8.30
C GLU A 372 -25.28 16.27 -8.19
N ARG A 373 -25.17 15.04 -8.73
CA ARG A 373 -23.92 14.30 -8.79
C ARG A 373 -22.87 15.00 -9.67
N GLY A 374 -23.30 15.62 -10.78
CA GLY A 374 -22.46 16.45 -11.64
C GLY A 374 -21.82 17.62 -10.87
N GLY A 375 -22.57 18.30 -10.02
CA GLY A 375 -22.04 19.37 -9.17
C GLY A 375 -20.93 18.91 -8.22
N GLN A 376 -21.02 17.69 -7.67
CA GLN A 376 -19.94 17.10 -6.87
C GLN A 376 -18.70 16.74 -7.70
N MET A 377 -18.89 16.38 -8.97
CA MET A 377 -17.78 16.13 -9.90
C MET A 377 -17.02 17.41 -10.28
N GLU A 378 -17.59 18.57 -10.03
CA GLU A 378 -17.00 19.90 -10.28
C GLU A 378 -16.45 20.56 -8.99
N ASP A 379 -16.68 19.98 -7.81
CA ASP A 379 -16.16 20.47 -6.53
C ASP A 379 -14.65 20.20 -6.41
N THR A 380 -13.87 21.23 -6.66
CA THR A 380 -12.40 21.14 -6.69
C THR A 380 -11.78 20.78 -5.34
N GLU A 381 -12.35 21.21 -4.22
CA GLU A 381 -11.81 20.89 -2.88
C GLU A 381 -12.10 19.44 -2.51
N PHE A 382 -13.28 18.96 -2.82
CA PHE A 382 -13.61 17.54 -2.67
C PHE A 382 -12.70 16.67 -3.53
N LEU A 383 -12.53 17.02 -4.83
CA LEU A 383 -11.68 16.25 -5.76
C LEU A 383 -10.21 16.24 -5.33
N LYS A 384 -9.66 17.35 -4.84
CA LYS A 384 -8.29 17.38 -4.26
C LYS A 384 -8.14 16.42 -3.08
N LYS A 385 -9.13 16.38 -2.17
CA LYS A 385 -9.12 15.45 -1.05
C LYS A 385 -9.17 14.00 -1.52
N VAL A 386 -9.99 13.71 -2.52
CA VAL A 386 -10.06 12.38 -3.17
C VAL A 386 -8.72 12.01 -3.80
N VAL A 387 -8.10 12.92 -4.57
CA VAL A 387 -6.77 12.72 -5.18
C VAL A 387 -5.72 12.38 -4.12
N GLY A 388 -5.66 13.15 -3.03
CA GLY A 388 -4.75 12.90 -1.92
C GLY A 388 -4.91 11.49 -1.33
N CYS A 389 -6.16 11.09 -1.06
CA CYS A 389 -6.45 9.74 -0.57
C CYS A 389 -6.13 8.67 -1.61
N CYS A 390 -6.57 8.84 -2.88
CA CYS A 390 -6.34 7.86 -3.93
C CYS A 390 -4.86 7.70 -4.29
N SER A 391 -4.07 8.78 -4.32
CA SER A 391 -2.63 8.69 -4.53
C SER A 391 -1.89 8.00 -3.38
N GLY A 392 -2.47 8.00 -2.16
CA GLY A 392 -1.85 7.54 -0.92
C GLY A 392 -0.80 8.50 -0.37
N ILE A 393 -0.62 9.67 -1.00
CA ILE A 393 0.40 10.67 -0.63
C ILE A 393 -0.03 11.49 0.59
N SER A 394 -1.34 11.72 0.78
CA SER A 394 -1.86 12.51 1.90
C SER A 394 -1.96 11.74 3.22
N TYR A 395 -1.65 10.45 3.23
CA TYR A 395 -1.74 9.67 4.47
C TYR A 395 -0.68 10.10 5.47
N THR A 396 -1.14 10.36 6.69
CA THR A 396 -0.30 10.70 7.84
C THR A 396 -0.73 9.91 9.06
N TYR A 397 0.22 9.60 9.92
CA TYR A 397 -0.02 8.94 11.21
C TYR A 397 -0.02 9.91 12.38
N LYS A 398 0.18 11.22 12.15
CA LYS A 398 0.37 12.24 13.20
C LYS A 398 -0.73 12.27 14.26
N ASP A 399 -1.97 11.98 13.87
CA ASP A 399 -3.12 12.01 14.78
C ASP A 399 -3.30 10.70 15.58
N TYR A 400 -2.50 9.67 15.27
CA TYR A 400 -2.63 8.30 15.78
C TYR A 400 -1.39 7.77 16.50
N ILE A 401 -0.30 8.54 16.50
CA ILE A 401 0.95 8.20 17.19
C ILE A 401 1.28 9.26 18.24
N GLU A 402 2.17 8.90 19.16
CA GLU A 402 2.62 9.80 20.21
C GLU A 402 3.17 11.10 19.64
N GLN A 403 2.73 12.23 20.16
CA GLN A 403 3.24 13.56 19.88
C GLN A 403 4.03 14.09 21.07
N TYR A 404 4.98 14.97 20.80
CA TYR A 404 5.90 15.53 21.79
C TYR A 404 5.68 17.05 21.91
N PRO A 405 4.65 17.49 22.66
CA PRO A 405 4.24 18.90 22.72
C PRO A 405 5.30 19.82 23.35
N ASP A 406 6.24 19.27 24.11
CA ASP A 406 7.32 20.01 24.76
C ASP A 406 8.47 20.35 23.81
N LEU A 407 8.51 19.76 22.61
CA LEU A 407 9.51 20.09 21.61
C LEU A 407 9.17 21.42 20.91
N ALA A 408 10.20 22.10 20.44
CA ALA A 408 10.03 23.33 19.67
C ALA A 408 9.14 23.08 18.44
N PRO A 409 8.14 23.96 18.17
CA PRO A 409 7.34 23.86 16.97
C PRO A 409 8.22 24.16 15.75
N LEU A 410 8.37 23.18 14.86
CA LEU A 410 9.16 23.29 13.64
C LEU A 410 8.25 23.35 12.42
N PRO A 411 8.58 24.15 11.39
CA PRO A 411 7.84 24.15 10.12
C PRO A 411 8.08 22.85 9.33
N GLY A 412 7.34 22.66 8.24
CA GLY A 412 7.50 21.52 7.32
C GLY A 412 6.91 20.20 7.84
N PRO A 413 7.29 19.07 7.20
CA PRO A 413 6.74 17.75 7.54
C PRO A 413 7.01 17.37 8.98
N THR A 414 6.03 16.75 9.65
CA THR A 414 6.09 16.47 11.09
C THR A 414 6.11 14.96 11.39
N ILE A 415 6.23 14.60 12.66
CA ILE A 415 6.16 13.23 13.15
C ILE A 415 4.85 12.58 12.64
N GLY A 416 4.97 11.44 11.99
CA GLY A 416 3.85 10.71 11.37
C GLY A 416 3.58 11.08 9.91
N ASP A 417 4.15 12.15 9.38
CA ASP A 417 4.03 12.48 7.96
C ASP A 417 4.95 11.60 7.10
N ARG A 418 4.57 11.40 5.84
CA ARG A 418 5.46 10.84 4.82
C ARG A 418 6.67 11.77 4.65
N ALA A 419 7.88 11.23 4.63
CA ALA A 419 9.08 11.97 4.27
C ALA A 419 9.02 12.29 2.77
N PRO A 420 8.97 13.57 2.36
CA PRO A 420 9.05 13.94 0.95
C PRO A 420 10.39 13.50 0.35
N ASP A 421 10.37 12.99 -0.89
CA ASP A 421 11.62 12.77 -1.62
C ASP A 421 12.20 14.11 -2.12
N VAL A 422 13.51 14.18 -2.19
CA VAL A 422 14.23 15.33 -2.69
C VAL A 422 15.52 14.88 -3.34
N ASP A 423 15.86 15.48 -4.48
CA ASP A 423 17.16 15.27 -5.13
C ASP A 423 18.22 16.13 -4.40
N LEU A 424 19.17 15.45 -3.78
CA LEU A 424 20.26 16.09 -3.04
C LEU A 424 21.34 16.57 -4.00
N GLU A 425 22.16 17.54 -3.58
CA GLU A 425 23.27 18.09 -4.38
C GLU A 425 24.30 17.04 -4.79
N THR A 426 24.35 15.92 -4.08
CA THR A 426 25.17 14.75 -4.43
C THR A 426 24.69 14.02 -5.69
N GLY A 427 23.52 14.38 -6.26
CA GLY A 427 22.86 13.69 -7.35
C GLY A 427 22.10 12.42 -6.91
N GLN A 428 22.01 12.16 -5.60
CA GLN A 428 21.23 11.07 -5.01
C GLN A 428 19.86 11.59 -4.59
N SER A 429 18.79 10.76 -4.73
CA SER A 429 17.52 11.05 -4.09
C SER A 429 17.55 10.67 -2.61
N LEU A 430 16.76 11.37 -1.80
CA LEU A 430 16.62 11.05 -0.38
C LEU A 430 16.10 9.60 -0.21
N PHE A 431 15.22 9.12 -1.09
CA PHE A 431 14.72 7.74 -1.06
C PHE A 431 15.84 6.70 -1.22
N SER A 432 16.89 6.99 -1.99
CA SER A 432 18.05 6.10 -2.10
C SER A 432 18.83 5.97 -0.79
N ILE A 433 18.76 6.98 0.08
CA ILE A 433 19.41 7.00 1.39
C ILE A 433 18.54 6.29 2.44
N ILE A 434 17.23 6.55 2.45
CA ILE A 434 16.30 6.03 3.47
C ILE A 434 15.74 4.64 3.13
N GLY A 435 15.85 4.17 1.91
CA GLY A 435 15.30 2.88 1.43
C GLY A 435 15.97 1.63 1.99
N ASN A 436 16.63 1.69 3.15
CA ASN A 436 17.31 0.56 3.77
C ASN A 436 16.50 -0.08 4.91
N LYS A 437 17.07 -1.12 5.56
CA LYS A 437 16.42 -1.90 6.63
C LYS A 437 16.46 -1.22 8.01
N LYS A 438 16.94 0.02 8.11
CA LYS A 438 17.19 0.72 9.37
C LYS A 438 16.46 2.05 9.40
N TYR A 439 16.28 2.59 10.57
CA TYR A 439 15.98 4.02 10.70
C TYR A 439 17.12 4.83 10.10
N THR A 440 16.79 5.98 9.55
CA THR A 440 17.77 6.92 9.02
C THR A 440 17.67 8.25 9.78
N LEU A 441 18.73 8.60 10.48
CA LEU A 441 18.85 9.88 11.18
C LEU A 441 19.52 10.87 10.24
N LEU A 442 18.79 11.89 9.85
CA LEU A 442 19.27 13.00 9.03
C LEU A 442 19.56 14.21 9.92
N LEU A 443 20.67 14.88 9.71
CA LEU A 443 21.00 16.16 10.33
C LEU A 443 21.23 17.20 9.23
N SER A 444 20.44 18.27 9.25
CA SER A 444 20.54 19.42 8.35
C SER A 444 20.86 20.69 9.13
N GLY A 445 21.47 21.70 8.48
CA GLY A 445 21.81 22.98 9.10
C GLY A 445 22.89 22.89 10.17
N ALA A 446 23.80 21.91 10.09
CA ALA A 446 24.85 21.67 11.08
C ALA A 446 26.20 21.44 10.40
N ASP A 447 27.26 21.84 11.08
CA ASP A 447 28.62 21.56 10.67
C ASP A 447 29.14 20.20 11.19
N LEU A 448 30.40 19.90 10.84
CA LEU A 448 31.03 18.62 11.23
C LEU A 448 31.25 18.49 12.75
N GLU A 449 31.41 19.60 13.48
CA GLU A 449 31.56 19.54 14.93
C GLU A 449 30.25 19.15 15.63
N MET A 450 29.14 19.67 15.12
CA MET A 450 27.80 19.33 15.59
C MET A 450 27.36 17.89 15.22
N ALA A 451 27.90 17.31 14.14
CA ALA A 451 27.58 15.97 13.66
C ALA A 451 27.92 14.86 14.68
N GLY A 452 28.89 15.09 15.56
CA GLY A 452 29.36 14.09 16.54
C GLY A 452 28.25 13.45 17.39
N LYS A 453 27.23 14.21 17.77
CA LYS A 453 26.07 13.66 18.53
C LYS A 453 25.25 12.67 17.72
N GLY A 454 25.01 12.95 16.44
CA GLY A 454 24.31 12.04 15.53
C GLY A 454 25.08 10.76 15.29
N GLU A 455 26.42 10.87 15.13
CA GLU A 455 27.31 9.70 14.98
C GLU A 455 27.33 8.83 16.23
N ASP A 456 27.34 9.40 17.44
CA ASP A 456 27.34 8.68 18.70
C ASP A 456 26.02 7.90 18.87
N LEU A 457 24.88 8.51 18.51
CA LEU A 457 23.59 7.81 18.47
C LEU A 457 23.62 6.64 17.48
N ALA A 458 24.09 6.87 16.26
CA ALA A 458 24.16 5.82 15.26
C ALA A 458 25.08 4.66 15.69
N ARG A 459 26.16 4.95 16.41
CA ARG A 459 27.03 3.91 17.01
C ARG A 459 26.32 3.11 18.09
N SER A 460 25.53 3.78 18.95
CA SER A 460 24.78 3.13 20.04
C SER A 460 23.70 2.17 19.51
N TYR A 461 23.16 2.43 18.32
CA TYR A 461 22.12 1.65 17.65
C TYR A 461 22.54 1.15 16.24
N ALA A 462 23.82 0.80 16.06
CA ALA A 462 24.43 0.56 14.75
C ALA A 462 23.72 -0.48 13.87
N GLU A 463 22.99 -1.44 14.45
CA GLU A 463 22.21 -2.42 13.69
C GLU A 463 20.85 -1.90 13.22
N SER A 464 20.34 -0.83 13.85
CA SER A 464 18.98 -0.30 13.66
C SER A 464 18.94 1.13 13.14
N LEU A 465 20.07 1.85 13.15
CA LEU A 465 20.13 3.26 12.81
C LEU A 465 21.31 3.56 11.88
N HIS A 466 21.04 4.34 10.82
CA HIS A 466 22.03 5.02 10.00
C HIS A 466 22.00 6.51 10.27
N PHE A 467 23.15 7.18 10.13
CA PHE A 467 23.28 8.62 10.25
C PHE A 467 23.80 9.22 8.94
N TYR A 468 23.18 10.33 8.53
CA TYR A 468 23.61 11.14 7.40
C TYR A 468 23.63 12.62 7.77
N LEU A 469 24.75 13.27 7.50
CA LEU A 469 24.87 14.71 7.55
C LEU A 469 24.54 15.27 6.16
N LEU A 470 23.45 16.03 6.06
CA LEU A 470 22.98 16.63 4.80
C LEU A 470 23.66 17.97 4.48
N GLY A 471 24.36 18.58 5.46
CA GLY A 471 24.93 19.90 5.30
C GLY A 471 23.86 20.98 5.02
N ASP A 472 24.18 21.88 4.10
CA ASP A 472 23.34 23.02 3.72
C ASP A 472 22.61 22.76 2.37
N SER A 473 22.04 21.58 2.18
CA SER A 473 21.28 21.26 0.97
C SER A 473 20.05 22.18 0.82
N GLU A 474 20.10 23.11 -0.13
CA GLU A 474 18.99 24.04 -0.42
C GLU A 474 17.71 23.28 -0.79
N ALA A 475 17.81 22.24 -1.62
CA ALA A 475 16.66 21.44 -2.04
C ALA A 475 15.98 20.76 -0.85
N PHE A 476 16.76 20.25 0.12
CA PHE A 476 16.22 19.67 1.34
C PHE A 476 15.57 20.75 2.23
N GLN A 477 16.25 21.88 2.42
CA GLN A 477 15.76 23.00 3.23
C GLN A 477 14.44 23.54 2.66
N ASP A 478 14.33 23.73 1.35
CA ASP A 478 13.12 24.21 0.68
C ASP A 478 11.95 23.20 0.81
N THR A 479 12.21 21.92 0.58
CA THR A 479 11.17 20.87 0.65
C THR A 479 10.69 20.67 2.08
N TYR A 480 11.60 20.67 3.06
CA TYR A 480 11.29 20.45 4.47
C TYR A 480 10.98 21.75 5.22
N LYS A 481 10.99 22.92 4.53
CA LYS A 481 10.68 24.23 5.08
C LYS A 481 11.56 24.61 6.27
N ILE A 482 12.83 24.24 6.23
CA ILE A 482 13.83 24.54 7.26
C ILE A 482 14.65 25.77 6.85
N ASP A 483 14.98 26.60 7.84
CA ASP A 483 16.04 27.60 7.72
C ASP A 483 17.40 26.97 8.06
N GLN A 484 18.39 27.76 8.34
CA GLN A 484 19.75 27.32 8.71
C GLN A 484 19.83 26.71 10.14
N THR A 485 18.72 26.37 10.77
CA THR A 485 18.70 25.80 12.11
C THR A 485 19.07 24.31 12.06
N ALA A 486 19.94 23.87 12.98
CA ALA A 486 20.32 22.47 13.06
C ALA A 486 19.15 21.58 13.54
N ILE A 487 18.58 20.82 12.61
CA ILE A 487 17.41 19.94 12.84
C ILE A 487 17.76 18.49 12.55
N MET A 488 17.28 17.61 13.42
CA MET A 488 17.34 16.16 13.27
C MET A 488 16.00 15.60 12.83
N TYR A 489 16.01 14.78 11.77
CA TYR A 489 14.88 13.99 11.31
C TYR A 489 15.22 12.51 11.43
N LEU A 490 14.40 11.75 12.13
CA LEU A 490 14.48 10.28 12.17
C LEU A 490 13.45 9.71 11.21
N ILE A 491 13.89 9.16 10.09
CA ILE A 491 13.02 8.53 9.10
C ILE A 491 12.97 7.03 9.35
N ARG A 492 11.76 6.49 9.37
CA ARG A 492 11.48 5.06 9.56
C ARG A 492 11.80 4.27 8.28
N PRO A 493 12.01 2.94 8.37
CA PRO A 493 12.25 2.08 7.21
C PRO A 493 11.12 2.10 6.15
N ASP A 494 9.91 2.52 6.53
CA ASP A 494 8.75 2.64 5.64
C ASP A 494 8.60 4.03 5.00
N GLY A 495 9.56 4.95 5.26
CA GLY A 495 9.59 6.28 4.66
C GLY A 495 8.69 7.30 5.37
N TYR A 496 8.28 7.06 6.60
CA TYR A 496 7.59 8.04 7.44
C TYR A 496 8.53 8.66 8.46
N ILE A 497 8.25 9.90 8.85
CA ILE A 497 8.99 10.61 9.90
C ILE A 497 8.59 10.00 11.25
N GLY A 498 9.55 9.31 11.90
CA GLY A 498 9.33 8.71 13.21
C GLY A 498 9.57 9.69 14.35
N PHE A 499 10.50 10.64 14.15
CA PHE A 499 10.81 11.68 15.12
C PHE A 499 11.46 12.89 14.44
N ARG A 500 11.33 14.08 15.04
CA ARG A 500 12.10 15.27 14.67
C ARG A 500 12.29 16.19 15.87
N CYS A 501 13.43 16.85 15.92
CA CYS A 501 13.74 17.84 16.98
C CYS A 501 14.87 18.77 16.54
N LEU A 502 15.04 19.86 17.27
CA LEU A 502 16.29 20.63 17.21
C LEU A 502 17.47 19.79 17.72
N LEU A 503 18.67 20.05 17.23
CA LEU A 503 19.87 19.38 17.74
C LEU A 503 20.08 19.62 19.24
N SER A 504 19.64 20.78 19.76
CA SER A 504 19.65 21.08 21.20
C SER A 504 18.71 20.19 22.04
N GLU A 505 17.71 19.57 21.40
CA GLU A 505 16.70 18.71 22.03
C GLU A 505 17.01 17.21 21.84
N VAL A 506 18.24 16.86 21.47
CA VAL A 506 18.65 15.47 21.15
C VAL A 506 18.33 14.47 22.25
N THR A 507 18.23 14.88 23.51
CA THR A 507 17.83 14.01 24.65
C THR A 507 16.43 13.45 24.49
N ALA A 508 15.50 14.18 23.84
CA ALA A 508 14.17 13.66 23.55
C ALA A 508 14.23 12.55 22.47
N LEU A 509 15.08 12.71 21.44
CA LEU A 509 15.35 11.67 20.46
C LEU A 509 16.00 10.43 21.11
N GLU A 510 16.94 10.61 22.05
CA GLU A 510 17.54 9.51 22.80
C GLU A 510 16.48 8.72 23.60
N ALA A 511 15.56 9.42 24.24
CA ALA A 511 14.45 8.80 24.96
C ALA A 511 13.55 7.99 24.02
N PHE A 512 13.18 8.54 22.87
CA PHE A 512 12.41 7.85 21.82
C PHE A 512 13.12 6.57 21.33
N LEU A 513 14.40 6.68 20.96
CA LEU A 513 15.19 5.54 20.49
C LEU A 513 15.29 4.46 21.56
N SER A 514 15.54 4.84 22.82
CA SER A 514 15.59 3.92 23.96
C SER A 514 14.24 3.25 24.24
N ALA A 515 13.12 3.92 24.00
CA ALA A 515 11.79 3.34 24.13
C ALA A 515 11.44 2.36 23.01
N THR A 516 12.02 2.53 21.80
CA THR A 516 11.63 1.81 20.58
C THR A 516 12.63 0.71 20.20
N LEU A 517 13.93 0.98 20.31
CA LEU A 517 14.99 0.10 19.83
C LEU A 517 15.73 -0.59 20.97
N GLU A 518 16.34 -1.73 20.64
CA GLU A 518 17.26 -2.42 21.54
C GLU A 518 18.69 -1.92 21.31
N GLN A 519 19.39 -1.60 22.41
CA GLN A 519 20.81 -1.29 22.38
C GLN A 519 21.64 -2.58 22.41
N LYS A 520 22.59 -2.74 21.50
CA LYS A 520 23.63 -3.75 21.69
C LYS A 520 24.69 -3.19 22.63
N ILE A 521 24.76 -3.73 23.84
CA ILE A 521 25.91 -3.53 24.72
C ILE A 521 27.09 -4.22 24.03
N SER A 522 28.00 -3.43 23.44
CA SER A 522 29.25 -3.93 22.90
C SER A 522 30.09 -4.55 24.02
N THR A 523 30.11 -5.87 24.12
CA THR A 523 30.97 -6.61 25.06
C THR A 523 32.40 -6.80 24.54
N SER A 524 32.81 -6.16 23.45
CA SER A 524 34.15 -6.24 22.89
C SER A 524 34.91 -4.92 22.99
N LYS A 525 35.79 -4.83 23.99
CA LYS A 525 37.04 -4.08 23.85
C LYS A 525 37.90 -4.82 22.79
N GLY A 526 37.89 -4.39 21.57
CA GLY A 526 38.83 -4.95 20.58
C GLY A 526 38.40 -4.75 19.13
N ASN A 527 39.22 -3.98 18.45
CA ASN A 527 39.32 -3.79 17.00
C ASN A 527 38.26 -2.89 16.34
N LEU A 528 38.62 -1.65 16.21
CA LEU A 528 38.12 -0.73 15.19
C LEU A 528 38.21 -1.40 13.81
N MET A 529 37.08 -1.82 13.26
CA MET A 529 36.99 -2.08 11.84
C MET A 529 36.95 -0.72 11.13
N PRO A 530 37.80 -0.47 10.14
CA PRO A 530 37.70 0.72 9.30
C PRO A 530 36.56 0.52 8.30
N GLY A 531 35.43 1.14 8.54
CA GLY A 531 34.25 0.98 7.70
C GLY A 531 33.11 1.97 7.99
N ILE A 532 33.35 3.03 8.76
CA ILE A 532 32.45 4.19 8.78
C ILE A 532 32.92 5.08 7.65
N THR A 533 32.44 4.83 6.45
CA THR A 533 32.57 5.80 5.37
C THR A 533 31.65 6.96 5.67
N SER A 534 32.20 8.03 6.25
CA SER A 534 31.68 9.37 6.00
C SER A 534 31.80 9.58 4.49
N HIS A 535 30.72 9.33 3.74
CA HIS A 535 30.69 9.74 2.35
C HIS A 535 30.74 11.27 2.34
N ARG A 536 31.95 11.78 2.20
CA ARG A 536 32.16 13.17 1.78
C ARG A 536 31.70 13.24 0.34
N ALA A 537 30.77 14.12 0.06
CA ALA A 537 30.64 14.68 -1.27
C ALA A 537 31.93 15.49 -1.53
N GLU A 538 32.77 15.05 -2.46
CA GLU A 538 33.74 15.89 -3.17
C GLU A 538 33.11 16.41 -4.46
#